data_1dbcce6c98c4fd4efbfe53fbe2997dcb
#
_entry.id   1dbcce6c98c4fd4efbfe53fbe2997dcb
#
_cell.length_a   1.000
_cell.length_b   1.000
_cell.length_c   1.000
_cell.angle_alpha   90.00
_cell.angle_beta   90.00
_cell.angle_gamma   90.00
#
_symmetry.space_group_name_H-M   'P 1'
#
loop_
_entity.id
_entity.type
_entity.pdbx_description
1 polymer ?
#
loop_
_entity_poly.entity_id
_entity_poly.type
_entity_poly.pdbx_seq_one_letter_code
_entity_poly.pdbx_strand_id
1 'polypeptide(L)'
;MMLDKAKNVDEALELLSSYDMHSSANSCYHFQICDASGKSVVVEYVDNEMKVVYPDKSYQCATNFLLTNPDAEFNFGQDRYQIIDEKLNSSNGVLTSHEAMQLLSDCSQDAHKNKKGEISKTQWSCVYDLKKKRVTICVNQNYDTEYSINVVE
;
A
#
# COMPACT_ATOMS: atom_id res chain seq x y z
N MET A 1 -6.55 -0.96 18.06
CA MET A 1 -5.52 -0.12 17.39
C MET A 1 -6.17 0.83 16.40
N MET A 2 -5.51 1.34 15.35
CA MET A 2 -6.13 2.32 14.45
C MET A 2 -7.39 1.80 13.77
N LEU A 3 -7.33 0.60 13.18
CA LEU A 3 -8.47 -0.03 12.51
C LEU A 3 -9.67 -0.35 13.43
N ASP A 4 -9.45 -0.43 14.73
CA ASP A 4 -10.51 -0.69 15.70
C ASP A 4 -11.21 0.59 16.16
N LYS A 5 -10.63 1.75 15.88
CA LYS A 5 -11.05 3.04 16.46
C LYS A 5 -11.44 4.06 15.40
N ALA A 6 -10.75 4.08 14.26
CA ALA A 6 -10.99 5.04 13.19
C ALA A 6 -11.98 4.48 12.17
N LYS A 7 -13.02 5.25 11.86
CA LYS A 7 -14.06 4.90 10.88
C LYS A 7 -13.75 5.39 9.47
N ASN A 8 -12.84 6.35 9.36
CA ASN A 8 -12.46 7.00 8.11
C ASN A 8 -11.03 7.53 8.18
N VAL A 9 -10.54 8.05 7.06
CA VAL A 9 -9.19 8.59 6.96
C VAL A 9 -8.93 9.74 7.93
N ASP A 10 -9.89 10.64 8.16
CA ASP A 10 -9.70 11.80 9.04
C ASP A 10 -9.51 11.37 10.50
N GLU A 11 -10.35 10.45 10.98
CA GLU A 11 -10.22 9.88 12.32
C GLU A 11 -8.90 9.09 12.49
N ALA A 12 -8.45 8.42 11.41
CA ALA A 12 -7.16 7.72 11.41
C ALA A 12 -5.99 8.69 11.53
N LEU A 13 -6.02 9.82 10.81
CA LEU A 13 -5.00 10.86 10.90
C LEU A 13 -4.97 11.52 12.28
N GLU A 14 -6.14 11.84 12.84
CA GLU A 14 -6.24 12.38 14.19
C GLU A 14 -5.64 11.42 15.22
N LEU A 15 -5.97 10.15 15.12
CA LEU A 15 -5.43 9.13 16.00
C LEU A 15 -3.90 9.00 15.85
N LEU A 16 -3.38 8.95 14.62
CA LEU A 16 -1.94 8.85 14.36
C LEU A 16 -1.17 10.07 14.88
N SER A 17 -1.76 11.27 14.78
CA SER A 17 -1.12 12.49 15.28
C SER A 17 -0.90 12.50 16.79
N SER A 18 -1.62 11.65 17.54
CA SER A 18 -1.46 11.51 18.99
C SER A 18 -0.31 10.59 19.41
N TYR A 19 0.35 9.92 18.46
CA TYR A 19 1.46 9.00 18.73
C TYR A 19 2.78 9.57 18.20
N ASP A 20 3.81 9.47 19.01
CA ASP A 20 5.19 9.65 18.57
C ASP A 20 5.65 8.35 17.90
N MET A 21 5.62 8.35 16.57
CA MET A 21 5.97 7.16 15.79
C MET A 21 7.29 7.37 15.05
N HIS A 22 8.24 6.49 15.33
CA HIS A 22 9.52 6.45 14.63
C HIS A 22 9.92 5.01 14.32
N SER A 23 10.74 4.84 13.31
CA SER A 23 11.27 3.55 12.95
C SER A 23 12.40 3.14 13.91
N SER A 24 12.35 1.93 14.46
CA SER A 24 13.33 1.41 15.40
C SER A 24 14.60 0.82 14.75
N ALA A 25 14.71 0.78 13.43
CA ALA A 25 15.76 0.01 12.74
C ALA A 25 16.40 0.75 11.56
N ASN A 26 16.54 2.07 11.62
CA ASN A 26 16.99 2.90 10.49
C ASN A 26 16.23 2.56 9.19
N SER A 27 14.95 2.25 9.31
CA SER A 27 14.06 1.93 8.20
C SER A 27 13.01 3.01 8.09
N CYS A 28 12.64 3.37 6.87
CA CYS A 28 11.53 4.27 6.62
C CYS A 28 10.27 3.43 6.39
N TYR A 29 9.18 3.83 7.05
CA TYR A 29 7.87 3.22 6.87
C TYR A 29 6.87 4.27 6.48
N HIS A 30 5.88 3.87 5.70
CA HIS A 30 4.69 4.67 5.47
C HIS A 30 3.44 3.82 5.65
N PHE A 31 2.32 4.50 5.88
CA PHE A 31 0.99 3.89 5.94
C PHE A 31 0.17 4.47 4.80
N GLN A 32 -0.28 3.62 3.89
CA GLN A 32 -1.32 4.00 2.95
C GLN A 32 -2.67 3.69 3.59
N ILE A 33 -3.50 4.70 3.77
CA ILE A 33 -4.80 4.62 4.45
C ILE A 33 -5.86 5.08 3.47
N CYS A 34 -6.91 4.27 3.32
CA CYS A 34 -8.07 4.63 2.51
C CYS A 34 -9.36 4.19 3.18
N ASP A 35 -10.46 4.83 2.82
CA ASP A 35 -11.79 4.51 3.32
C ASP A 35 -12.82 4.31 2.19
N ALA A 36 -14.03 3.88 2.55
CA ALA A 36 -15.10 3.57 1.62
C ALA A 36 -15.67 4.80 0.90
N SER A 37 -15.34 6.02 1.31
CA SER A 37 -15.70 7.26 0.58
C SER A 37 -14.82 7.46 -0.66
N GLY A 38 -13.68 6.76 -0.73
CA GLY A 38 -12.64 6.91 -1.75
C GLY A 38 -11.52 7.88 -1.34
N LYS A 39 -11.54 8.38 -0.11
CA LYS A 39 -10.43 9.18 0.42
C LYS A 39 -9.23 8.28 0.65
N SER A 40 -8.05 8.74 0.23
CA SER A 40 -6.76 8.05 0.41
C SER A 40 -5.69 9.03 0.84
N VAL A 41 -4.77 8.59 1.67
CA VAL A 41 -3.57 9.32 2.05
C VAL A 41 -2.41 8.35 2.25
N VAL A 42 -1.18 8.85 2.08
CA VAL A 42 0.02 8.17 2.58
C VAL A 42 0.57 8.98 3.74
N VAL A 43 0.82 8.34 4.87
CA VAL A 43 1.40 8.94 6.07
C VAL A 43 2.83 8.46 6.22
N GLU A 44 3.75 9.39 6.30
CA GLU A 44 5.18 9.15 6.48
C GLU A 44 5.67 9.86 7.75
N TYR A 45 6.68 9.30 8.38
CA TYR A 45 7.36 9.95 9.50
C TYR A 45 8.79 10.23 9.10
N VAL A 46 9.10 11.50 8.93
CA VAL A 46 10.40 12.01 8.48
C VAL A 46 10.89 13.05 9.48
N ASP A 47 12.11 12.89 9.97
CA ASP A 47 12.71 13.77 10.98
C ASP A 47 11.83 13.94 12.24
N ASN A 48 11.21 12.85 12.65
CA ASN A 48 10.27 12.77 13.78
C ASN A 48 8.99 13.62 13.59
N GLU A 49 8.65 13.96 12.36
CA GLU A 49 7.42 14.66 12.01
C GLU A 49 6.51 13.80 11.15
N MET A 50 5.21 13.81 11.46
CA MET A 50 4.19 13.19 10.63
C MET A 50 3.96 14.04 9.38
N LYS A 51 4.19 13.44 8.22
CA LYS A 51 3.90 14.02 6.90
C LYS A 51 2.72 13.29 6.27
N VAL A 52 1.76 14.04 5.77
CA VAL A 52 0.58 13.48 5.10
C VAL A 52 0.63 13.84 3.63
N VAL A 53 0.71 12.84 2.77
CA VAL A 53 0.72 12.98 1.31
C VAL A 53 -0.66 12.66 0.79
N TYR A 54 -1.32 13.67 0.25
CA TYR A 54 -2.60 13.52 -0.43
C TYR A 54 -2.39 13.18 -1.90
N PRO A 55 -3.28 12.41 -2.54
CA PRO A 55 -3.18 12.17 -3.97
C PRO A 55 -3.44 13.46 -4.77
N ASP A 56 -2.66 13.67 -5.80
CA ASP A 56 -2.85 14.72 -6.81
C ASP A 56 -3.63 14.23 -8.04
N LYS A 57 -3.89 12.92 -8.09
CA LYS A 57 -4.62 12.21 -9.15
C LYS A 57 -5.85 11.51 -8.58
N SER A 58 -6.64 10.86 -9.46
CA SER A 58 -7.77 10.02 -9.08
C SER A 58 -7.37 8.71 -8.36
N TYR A 59 -6.09 8.47 -8.19
CA TYR A 59 -5.50 7.31 -7.52
C TYR A 59 -4.28 7.72 -6.69
N GLN A 60 -3.83 6.81 -5.85
CA GLN A 60 -2.60 6.96 -5.09
C GLN A 60 -1.85 5.64 -5.09
N CYS A 61 -0.56 5.67 -5.33
CA CYS A 61 0.32 4.51 -5.23
C CYS A 61 1.48 4.79 -4.28
N ALA A 62 1.97 3.73 -3.66
CA ALA A 62 3.14 3.75 -2.80
C ALA A 62 3.87 2.40 -2.92
N THR A 63 5.19 2.43 -2.79
CA THR A 63 6.06 1.25 -2.72
C THR A 63 7.09 1.41 -1.62
N ASN A 64 8.30 0.91 -1.76
CA ASN A 64 9.27 0.90 -0.67
C ASN A 64 10.20 2.12 -0.65
N PHE A 65 9.69 3.31 -1.00
CA PHE A 65 10.41 4.59 -0.85
C PHE A 65 9.47 5.66 -0.30
N LEU A 66 10.06 6.67 0.34
CA LEU A 66 9.29 7.80 0.85
C LEU A 66 8.85 8.70 -0.31
N LEU A 67 7.56 8.98 -0.40
CA LEU A 67 7.01 9.91 -1.39
C LEU A 67 7.48 11.35 -1.13
N THR A 68 7.73 11.70 0.13
CA THR A 68 8.24 13.03 0.54
C THR A 68 9.74 13.17 0.33
N ASN A 69 10.49 12.07 0.17
CA ASN A 69 11.93 12.07 -0.08
C ASN A 69 12.32 10.85 -0.95
N PRO A 70 11.99 10.89 -2.25
CA PRO A 70 12.20 9.75 -3.15
C PRO A 70 13.67 9.42 -3.42
N ASP A 71 14.58 10.32 -3.12
CA ASP A 71 16.03 10.16 -3.35
C ASP A 71 16.79 9.69 -2.10
N ALA A 72 16.11 9.36 -1.01
CA ALA A 72 16.75 8.89 0.21
C ALA A 72 17.51 7.56 -0.02
N GLU A 73 18.68 7.42 0.63
CA GLU A 73 19.65 6.33 0.42
C GLU A 73 19.07 4.91 0.54
N PHE A 74 18.01 4.73 1.32
CA PHE A 74 17.40 3.41 1.58
C PHE A 74 16.12 3.15 0.78
N ASN A 75 15.81 4.00 -0.19
CA ASN A 75 14.63 3.86 -1.02
C ASN A 75 14.84 2.79 -2.10
N PHE A 76 13.81 1.98 -2.35
CA PHE A 76 13.77 0.99 -3.43
C PHE A 76 12.32 0.73 -3.85
N GLY A 77 12.12 0.10 -5.02
CA GLY A 77 10.78 -0.19 -5.56
C GLY A 77 10.24 0.89 -6.48
N GLN A 78 11.10 1.81 -6.96
CA GLN A 78 10.73 2.81 -7.96
C GLN A 78 10.30 2.15 -9.28
N ASP A 79 10.89 1.03 -9.65
CA ASP A 79 10.52 0.20 -10.79
C ASP A 79 9.05 -0.27 -10.70
N ARG A 80 8.65 -0.78 -9.55
CA ARG A 80 7.27 -1.20 -9.29
C ARG A 80 6.31 -0.02 -9.21
N TYR A 81 6.75 1.08 -8.61
CA TYR A 81 5.99 2.32 -8.59
C TYR A 81 5.64 2.80 -10.00
N GLN A 82 6.62 2.77 -10.90
CA GLN A 82 6.43 3.17 -12.29
C GLN A 82 5.39 2.27 -12.99
N ILE A 83 5.49 0.95 -12.83
CA ILE A 83 4.50 -0.01 -13.41
C ILE A 83 3.09 0.32 -12.90
N ILE A 84 2.94 0.58 -11.59
CA ILE A 84 1.65 0.90 -10.99
C ILE A 84 1.13 2.25 -11.51
N ASP A 85 1.96 3.29 -11.50
CA ASP A 85 1.56 4.63 -11.94
C ASP A 85 1.16 4.66 -13.42
N GLU A 86 1.92 4.02 -14.30
CA GLU A 86 1.61 3.91 -15.73
C GLU A 86 0.25 3.21 -15.96
N LYS A 87 0.01 2.08 -15.27
CA LYS A 87 -1.25 1.35 -15.40
C LYS A 87 -2.43 2.15 -14.87
N LEU A 88 -2.31 2.74 -13.69
CA LEU A 88 -3.37 3.55 -13.08
C LEU A 88 -3.62 4.83 -13.88
N ASN A 89 -2.57 5.47 -14.40
CA ASN A 89 -2.70 6.64 -15.25
C ASN A 89 -3.46 6.32 -16.55
N SER A 90 -3.13 5.20 -17.21
CA SER A 90 -3.80 4.78 -18.45
C SER A 90 -5.26 4.41 -18.26
N SER A 91 -5.64 3.95 -17.06
CA SER A 91 -7.02 3.61 -16.68
C SER A 91 -7.76 4.72 -15.95
N ASN A 92 -7.15 5.90 -15.81
CA ASN A 92 -7.64 7.01 -14.99
C ASN A 92 -7.99 6.59 -13.54
N GLY A 93 -7.19 5.67 -12.98
CA GLY A 93 -7.35 5.14 -11.63
C GLY A 93 -8.48 4.11 -11.47
N VAL A 94 -9.12 3.68 -12.56
CA VAL A 94 -10.25 2.74 -12.49
C VAL A 94 -9.82 1.36 -12.98
N LEU A 95 -9.87 0.39 -12.07
CA LEU A 95 -9.60 -1.02 -12.35
C LEU A 95 -10.72 -1.88 -11.76
N THR A 96 -11.01 -2.99 -12.42
CA THR A 96 -11.76 -4.08 -11.79
C THR A 96 -10.89 -4.77 -10.73
N SER A 97 -11.50 -5.53 -9.82
CA SER A 97 -10.72 -6.30 -8.82
C SER A 97 -9.75 -7.27 -9.48
N HIS A 98 -10.13 -7.88 -10.60
CA HIS A 98 -9.26 -8.77 -11.36
C HIS A 98 -8.08 -8.02 -12.00
N GLU A 99 -8.32 -6.87 -12.65
CA GLU A 99 -7.25 -6.04 -13.23
C GLU A 99 -6.29 -5.52 -12.14
N ALA A 100 -6.81 -5.17 -10.96
CA ALA A 100 -5.98 -4.79 -9.83
C ALA A 100 -5.13 -5.97 -9.34
N MET A 101 -5.66 -7.20 -9.33
CA MET A 101 -4.90 -8.40 -8.98
C MET A 101 -3.82 -8.71 -10.04
N GLN A 102 -4.11 -8.52 -11.33
CA GLN A 102 -3.10 -8.64 -12.40
C GLN A 102 -1.97 -7.60 -12.22
N LEU A 103 -2.30 -6.36 -11.89
CA LEU A 103 -1.29 -5.34 -11.59
C LEU A 103 -0.42 -5.72 -10.39
N LEU A 104 -1.00 -6.34 -9.35
CA LEU A 104 -0.23 -6.87 -8.23
C LEU A 104 0.66 -8.05 -8.64
N SER A 105 0.23 -8.86 -9.62
CA SER A 105 1.05 -9.90 -10.23
C SER A 105 2.26 -9.31 -10.94
N ASP A 106 2.06 -8.29 -11.77
CA ASP A 106 3.11 -7.61 -12.52
C ASP A 106 4.17 -6.95 -11.60
N CYS A 107 3.76 -6.59 -10.37
CA CYS A 107 4.62 -6.01 -9.34
C CYS A 107 5.14 -7.04 -8.32
N SER A 108 4.82 -8.33 -8.49
CA SER A 108 5.25 -9.36 -7.56
C SER A 108 6.76 -9.58 -7.62
N GLN A 109 7.33 -9.92 -6.48
CA GLN A 109 8.76 -10.19 -6.37
C GLN A 109 9.01 -11.69 -6.33
N ASP A 110 9.75 -12.19 -7.29
CA ASP A 110 10.24 -13.57 -7.32
C ASP A 110 11.17 -13.87 -6.13
N ALA A 111 11.37 -15.15 -5.88
CA ALA A 111 12.25 -15.60 -4.82
C ALA A 111 13.68 -15.06 -5.00
N HIS A 112 14.14 -14.26 -4.08
CA HIS A 112 15.46 -13.67 -4.04
C HIS A 112 16.05 -13.72 -2.64
N LYS A 113 17.35 -13.56 -2.52
CA LYS A 113 18.00 -13.42 -1.21
C LYS A 113 17.94 -11.97 -0.75
N ASN A 114 17.37 -11.75 0.44
CA ASN A 114 17.41 -10.44 1.08
C ASN A 114 18.84 -10.11 1.61
N LYS A 115 19.01 -8.91 2.18
CA LYS A 115 20.31 -8.48 2.75
C LYS A 115 20.86 -9.38 3.85
N LYS A 116 19.99 -10.20 4.49
CA LYS A 116 20.38 -11.18 5.51
C LYS A 116 20.69 -12.56 4.93
N GLY A 117 20.57 -12.75 3.60
CA GLY A 117 20.73 -14.03 2.92
C GLY A 117 19.53 -14.98 3.00
N GLU A 118 18.42 -14.53 3.57
CA GLU A 118 17.17 -15.28 3.66
C GLU A 118 16.38 -15.18 2.35
N ILE A 119 15.65 -16.24 1.99
CA ILE A 119 14.78 -16.22 0.83
C ILE A 119 13.56 -15.34 1.12
N SER A 120 13.37 -14.33 0.28
CA SER A 120 12.22 -13.43 0.30
C SER A 120 11.51 -13.50 -1.05
N LYS A 121 10.18 -13.48 -1.03
CA LYS A 121 9.33 -13.38 -2.22
C LYS A 121 7.97 -12.81 -1.82
N THR A 122 7.16 -12.42 -2.81
CA THR A 122 5.77 -12.06 -2.54
C THR A 122 5.01 -13.29 -2.02
N GLN A 123 4.50 -13.19 -0.79
CA GLN A 123 3.79 -14.29 -0.12
C GLN A 123 2.29 -14.27 -0.42
N TRP A 124 1.70 -13.09 -0.51
CA TRP A 124 0.28 -12.89 -0.88
C TRP A 124 0.11 -11.53 -1.54
N SER A 125 -0.99 -11.42 -2.29
CA SER A 125 -1.48 -10.17 -2.87
C SER A 125 -2.95 -10.03 -2.55
N CYS A 126 -3.40 -8.84 -2.14
CA CYS A 126 -4.78 -8.60 -1.72
C CYS A 126 -5.36 -7.39 -2.45
N VAL A 127 -6.61 -7.52 -2.87
CA VAL A 127 -7.45 -6.42 -3.35
C VAL A 127 -8.62 -6.25 -2.39
N TYR A 128 -8.78 -5.02 -1.87
CA TYR A 128 -9.86 -4.65 -0.95
C TYR A 128 -10.88 -3.78 -1.69
N ASP A 129 -12.05 -4.32 -1.98
CA ASP A 129 -13.20 -3.54 -2.44
C ASP A 129 -13.96 -3.02 -1.21
N LEU A 130 -13.62 -1.81 -0.79
CA LEU A 130 -14.14 -1.21 0.43
C LEU A 130 -15.64 -0.93 0.36
N LYS A 131 -16.18 -0.65 -0.85
CA LYS A 131 -17.61 -0.42 -1.04
C LYS A 131 -18.41 -1.71 -0.95
N LYS A 132 -17.88 -2.81 -1.48
CA LYS A 132 -18.53 -4.13 -1.42
C LYS A 132 -18.16 -4.92 -0.17
N LYS A 133 -17.28 -4.37 0.69
CA LYS A 133 -16.74 -5.05 1.86
C LYS A 133 -16.21 -6.45 1.52
N ARG A 134 -15.42 -6.54 0.44
CA ARG A 134 -14.85 -7.77 -0.08
C ARG A 134 -13.33 -7.68 -0.15
N VAL A 135 -12.68 -8.75 0.25
CA VAL A 135 -11.25 -8.95 0.06
C VAL A 135 -11.05 -10.10 -0.93
N THR A 136 -10.22 -9.87 -1.95
CA THR A 136 -9.73 -10.92 -2.85
C THR A 136 -8.26 -11.12 -2.59
N ILE A 137 -7.82 -12.37 -2.42
CA ILE A 137 -6.44 -12.72 -2.09
C ILE A 137 -5.90 -13.80 -3.01
N CYS A 138 -4.65 -13.64 -3.45
CA CYS A 138 -3.83 -14.68 -4.05
C CYS A 138 -2.64 -14.99 -3.14
N VAL A 139 -2.28 -16.26 -3.01
CA VAL A 139 -1.19 -16.69 -2.14
C VAL A 139 -0.07 -17.35 -2.94
N ASN A 140 1.17 -17.19 -2.46
CA ASN A 140 2.35 -17.80 -3.06
C ASN A 140 2.54 -17.50 -4.55
N GLN A 141 2.11 -16.31 -5.01
CA GLN A 141 2.17 -15.90 -6.42
C GLN A 141 1.34 -16.78 -7.37
N ASN A 142 0.36 -17.53 -6.84
CA ASN A 142 -0.58 -18.27 -7.66
C ASN A 142 -1.77 -17.36 -8.02
N TYR A 143 -1.60 -16.55 -9.05
CA TYR A 143 -2.61 -15.61 -9.54
C TYR A 143 -3.70 -16.26 -10.40
N ASP A 144 -3.57 -17.55 -10.73
CA ASP A 144 -4.63 -18.33 -11.39
C ASP A 144 -5.75 -18.70 -10.39
N THR A 145 -5.51 -18.53 -9.09
CA THR A 145 -6.48 -18.89 -8.04
C THR A 145 -6.72 -17.71 -7.12
N GLU A 146 -7.89 -17.11 -7.25
CA GLU A 146 -8.35 -16.00 -6.41
C GLU A 146 -9.33 -16.50 -5.33
N TYR A 147 -9.03 -16.21 -4.07
CA TYR A 147 -9.95 -16.47 -2.95
C TYR A 147 -10.65 -15.16 -2.55
N SER A 148 -11.97 -15.18 -2.51
CA SER A 148 -12.77 -14.00 -2.11
C SER A 148 -13.46 -14.23 -0.78
N ILE A 149 -13.36 -13.23 0.10
CA ILE A 149 -13.96 -13.22 1.43
C ILE A 149 -14.81 -11.96 1.57
N ASN A 150 -16.06 -12.11 2.00
CA ASN A 150 -16.87 -10.96 2.40
C ASN A 150 -16.55 -10.61 3.85
N VAL A 151 -16.23 -9.35 4.08
CA VAL A 151 -16.02 -8.82 5.44
C VAL A 151 -17.41 -8.58 6.04
N VAL A 152 -17.76 -9.36 7.05
CA VAL A 152 -19.02 -9.22 7.81
C VAL A 152 -18.75 -8.32 9.03
N GLU A 153 -19.70 -7.49 9.35
CA GLU A 153 -19.66 -6.69 10.58
C GLU A 153 -19.91 -7.55 11.82
#